data_9cf7363be32a5a175c2e83a5f2a840fb
#
_entry.id   9cf7363be32a5a175c2e83a5f2a840fb
#
_cell.length_a   1.000
_cell.length_b   1.000
_cell.length_c   1.000
_cell.angle_alpha   90.00
_cell.angle_beta   90.00
_cell.angle_gamma   90.00
#
_symmetry.space_group_name_H-M   'P 1'
#
loop_
_entity.id
_entity.type
_entity.pdbx_description
1 polymer ?
#
loop_
_entity_poly.entity_id
_entity_poly.type
_entity_poly.pdbx_seq_one_letter_code
_entity_poly.pdbx_strand_id
1 'polypeptide(L)'
;MKNNIFDNFPTISDKEWKLQVQAELKGLDYNQTLVWGTRDDINVKPLYTKNDVAYENLQPLPRQAKDWKIIGEYNGNPRQDDSFLYGFTLTTQEAFQAKPADYLDLFIRYNAEEETDLEQLSNLPNLTYLDFDPMGYFAQNGLWNFNSREEIIKHTQEILQLDSLEKAISIQADIYQNAGANHVQQLALALLHGVEYLELFGEEIASKLYFKMAVGSNFFFEIAKLRAFRFLWQLITQQYGLDDYAFLFVENSHRNKSKLDIYNNVIRSTIEANSAILGGADAVYIHAYDYLTNDTAFGQEIAAKQQLLLKKESFMDQFTDPVAGSFYIENLTNQLAEKALELFKTLHNNGGFIAGLELSLIHI
;
A
#
# COMPACT_ATOMS: atom_id res chain seq x y z
N MET A 1 36.92 -32.42 3.20
CA MET A 1 35.45 -32.50 3.10
C MET A 1 34.88 -31.67 4.23
N LYS A 2 34.10 -30.62 3.94
CA LYS A 2 33.40 -29.87 4.99
C LYS A 2 32.24 -30.75 5.45
N ASN A 3 32.36 -31.38 6.62
CA ASN A 3 31.19 -32.04 7.23
C ASN A 3 30.10 -30.98 7.42
N ASN A 4 28.96 -31.18 6.76
CA ASN A 4 27.81 -30.37 7.01
C ASN A 4 27.30 -30.66 8.44
N ILE A 5 27.11 -29.61 9.25
CA ILE A 5 26.67 -29.77 10.64
C ILE A 5 25.31 -30.50 10.74
N PHE A 6 24.58 -30.57 9.65
CA PHE A 6 23.27 -31.23 9.55
C PHE A 6 23.33 -32.70 9.10
N ASP A 7 24.51 -33.25 8.76
CA ASP A 7 24.64 -34.63 8.28
C ASP A 7 24.16 -35.70 9.27
N ASN A 8 24.09 -35.34 10.55
CA ASN A 8 23.62 -36.25 11.61
C ASN A 8 22.08 -36.17 11.84
N PHE A 9 21.37 -35.27 11.13
CA PHE A 9 19.91 -35.16 11.27
C PHE A 9 19.23 -35.87 10.09
N PRO A 10 18.26 -36.75 10.36
CA PRO A 10 17.50 -37.39 9.29
C PRO A 10 16.66 -36.34 8.53
N THR A 11 16.58 -36.50 7.21
CA THR A 11 15.62 -35.74 6.41
C THR A 11 14.21 -36.18 6.74
N ILE A 12 13.39 -35.26 7.22
CA ILE A 12 11.99 -35.49 7.54
C ILE A 12 11.14 -34.90 6.41
N SER A 13 10.24 -35.69 5.84
CA SER A 13 9.29 -35.23 4.84
C SER A 13 8.11 -34.49 5.49
N ASP A 14 7.43 -33.61 4.72
CA ASP A 14 6.23 -32.91 5.15
C ASP A 14 5.14 -33.88 5.64
N LYS A 15 5.08 -35.06 5.01
CA LYS A 15 4.14 -36.13 5.38
C LYS A 15 4.46 -36.72 6.75
N GLU A 16 5.72 -37.02 7.01
CA GLU A 16 6.17 -37.54 8.31
C GLU A 16 5.96 -36.50 9.42
N TRP A 17 6.30 -35.22 9.14
CA TRP A 17 6.02 -34.12 10.07
C TRP A 17 4.53 -34.04 10.39
N LYS A 18 3.66 -34.04 9.37
CA LYS A 18 2.20 -33.98 9.55
C LYS A 18 1.68 -35.17 10.35
N LEU A 19 2.18 -36.38 10.11
CA LEU A 19 1.80 -37.59 10.86
C LEU A 19 2.18 -37.47 12.33
N GLN A 20 3.37 -36.96 12.64
CA GLN A 20 3.78 -36.72 14.02
C GLN A 20 2.88 -35.72 14.73
N VAL A 21 2.56 -34.59 14.08
CA VAL A 21 1.63 -33.60 14.61
C VAL A 21 0.24 -34.20 14.86
N GLN A 22 -0.27 -35.02 13.92
CA GLN A 22 -1.56 -35.70 14.08
C GLN A 22 -1.56 -36.65 15.28
N ALA A 23 -0.45 -37.36 15.52
CA ALA A 23 -0.30 -38.21 16.70
C ALA A 23 -0.34 -37.41 18.00
N GLU A 24 0.31 -36.24 18.03
CA GLU A 24 0.33 -35.33 19.18
C GLU A 24 -1.02 -34.66 19.45
N LEU A 25 -1.85 -34.48 18.43
CA LEU A 25 -3.22 -33.95 18.57
C LEU A 25 -4.21 -34.92 19.23
N LYS A 26 -3.80 -36.16 19.53
CA LYS A 26 -4.59 -37.15 20.30
C LYS A 26 -5.99 -37.36 19.76
N GLY A 27 -6.16 -37.41 18.45
CA GLY A 27 -7.44 -37.67 17.79
C GLY A 27 -8.21 -36.44 17.35
N LEU A 28 -7.69 -35.21 17.61
CA LEU A 28 -8.27 -34.01 17.02
C LEU A 28 -7.89 -33.91 15.53
N ASP A 29 -8.82 -33.38 14.73
CA ASP A 29 -8.57 -33.18 13.30
C ASP A 29 -7.51 -32.05 13.07
N TYR A 30 -6.53 -32.34 12.23
CA TYR A 30 -5.42 -31.43 11.91
C TYR A 30 -5.93 -30.13 11.27
N ASN A 31 -6.82 -30.23 10.30
CA ASN A 31 -7.28 -29.06 9.56
C ASN A 31 -8.15 -28.16 10.44
N GLN A 32 -9.04 -28.75 11.24
CA GLN A 32 -9.89 -27.99 12.16
C GLN A 32 -9.12 -27.33 13.31
N THR A 33 -7.99 -27.92 13.70
CA THR A 33 -7.25 -27.49 14.89
C THR A 33 -6.13 -26.51 14.57
N LEU A 34 -5.40 -26.71 13.45
CA LEU A 34 -4.16 -26.00 13.14
C LEU A 34 -4.21 -25.17 11.87
N VAL A 35 -5.15 -25.42 10.96
CA VAL A 35 -5.26 -24.63 9.74
C VAL A 35 -6.20 -23.45 10.00
N TRP A 36 -5.69 -22.25 9.79
CA TRP A 36 -6.47 -21.04 9.99
C TRP A 36 -7.16 -20.62 8.67
N GLY A 37 -8.48 -20.69 8.65
CA GLY A 37 -9.31 -20.11 7.58
C GLY A 37 -9.43 -18.61 7.73
N THR A 38 -8.99 -17.86 6.74
CA THR A 38 -9.00 -16.40 6.77
C THR A 38 -10.21 -15.79 6.05
N ARG A 39 -10.41 -14.48 6.21
CA ARG A 39 -11.44 -13.72 5.48
C ARG A 39 -11.14 -13.57 3.99
N ASP A 40 -9.91 -13.83 3.57
CA ASP A 40 -9.47 -13.82 2.18
C ASP A 40 -9.72 -15.15 1.47
N ASP A 41 -10.42 -16.07 2.13
CA ASP A 41 -10.63 -17.45 1.68
C ASP A 41 -9.31 -18.18 1.39
N ILE A 42 -8.29 -17.86 2.19
CA ILE A 42 -6.98 -18.50 2.20
C ILE A 42 -6.85 -19.33 3.48
N ASN A 43 -6.45 -20.58 3.31
CA ASN A 43 -6.17 -21.48 4.41
C ASN A 43 -4.69 -21.44 4.78
N VAL A 44 -4.37 -20.83 5.91
CA VAL A 44 -2.99 -20.71 6.41
C VAL A 44 -2.60 -21.97 7.17
N LYS A 45 -1.56 -22.64 6.70
CA LYS A 45 -1.01 -23.86 7.32
C LYS A 45 -0.08 -23.50 8.49
N PRO A 46 0.10 -24.38 9.46
CA PRO A 46 1.04 -24.15 10.57
C PRO A 46 2.52 -24.27 10.16
N LEU A 47 2.81 -24.86 9.00
CA LEU A 47 4.17 -25.00 8.43
C LEU A 47 4.12 -24.85 6.92
N TYR A 48 5.10 -24.14 6.39
CA TYR A 48 5.39 -24.02 4.95
C TYR A 48 6.79 -24.50 4.66
N THR A 49 6.95 -25.20 3.56
CA THR A 49 8.20 -25.79 3.10
C THR A 49 8.46 -25.45 1.64
N LYS A 50 9.61 -25.86 1.12
CA LYS A 50 9.92 -25.70 -0.31
C LYS A 50 8.90 -26.33 -1.26
N ASN A 51 8.09 -27.28 -0.77
CA ASN A 51 7.05 -27.94 -1.59
C ASN A 51 5.79 -27.07 -1.73
N ASP A 52 5.67 -26.02 -0.93
CA ASP A 52 4.54 -25.07 -0.98
C ASP A 52 4.77 -23.90 -1.94
N VAL A 53 5.96 -23.80 -2.53
CA VAL A 53 6.35 -22.69 -3.42
C VAL A 53 7.09 -23.22 -4.64
N ALA A 54 6.72 -22.75 -5.81
CA ALA A 54 7.46 -23.02 -7.04
C ALA A 54 8.73 -22.14 -7.08
N TYR A 55 9.76 -22.55 -6.34
CA TYR A 55 10.98 -21.77 -6.10
C TYR A 55 11.71 -21.36 -7.39
N GLU A 56 11.58 -22.19 -8.42
CA GLU A 56 12.17 -21.96 -9.75
C GLU A 56 11.56 -20.78 -10.49
N ASN A 57 10.37 -20.34 -10.05
CA ASN A 57 9.60 -19.25 -10.67
C ASN A 57 9.60 -17.97 -9.84
N LEU A 58 10.35 -17.91 -8.74
CA LEU A 58 10.42 -16.69 -7.93
C LEU A 58 11.07 -15.56 -8.73
N GLN A 59 10.36 -14.46 -8.85
CA GLN A 59 10.86 -13.26 -9.50
C GLN A 59 11.29 -12.24 -8.44
N PRO A 60 12.30 -11.41 -8.72
CA PRO A 60 12.61 -10.26 -7.88
C PRO A 60 11.39 -9.35 -7.75
N LEU A 61 11.21 -8.75 -6.57
CA LEU A 61 10.13 -7.80 -6.35
C LEU A 61 10.28 -6.59 -7.30
N PRO A 62 9.27 -6.28 -8.13
CA PRO A 62 9.30 -5.11 -9.01
C PRO A 62 9.28 -3.82 -8.20
N ARG A 63 10.45 -3.19 -8.02
CA ARG A 63 10.57 -1.87 -7.36
C ARG A 63 11.84 -1.16 -7.80
N GLN A 64 11.78 0.17 -7.76
CA GLN A 64 12.90 1.02 -8.18
C GLN A 64 13.96 1.22 -7.08
N ALA A 65 13.53 1.39 -5.83
CA ALA A 65 14.41 1.70 -4.71
C ALA A 65 14.39 0.62 -3.62
N LYS A 66 15.51 0.46 -2.92
CA LYS A 66 15.61 -0.40 -1.74
C LYS A 66 15.18 0.30 -0.45
N ASP A 67 15.19 1.62 -0.44
CA ASP A 67 14.84 2.47 0.69
C ASP A 67 13.48 3.13 0.47
N TRP A 68 12.82 3.52 1.55
CA TRP A 68 11.54 4.22 1.51
C TRP A 68 11.69 5.69 1.88
N LYS A 69 10.78 6.51 1.36
CA LYS A 69 10.63 7.91 1.69
C LYS A 69 9.85 8.04 3.00
N ILE A 70 10.44 8.66 4.02
CA ILE A 70 9.75 8.97 5.28
C ILE A 70 8.95 10.25 5.07
N ILE A 71 7.64 10.18 5.19
CA ILE A 71 6.74 11.32 5.01
C ILE A 71 6.20 11.77 6.37
N GLY A 72 6.29 13.06 6.63
CA GLY A 72 5.74 13.71 7.81
C GLY A 72 4.48 14.52 7.51
N GLU A 73 3.75 14.93 8.55
CA GLU A 73 2.67 15.93 8.45
C GLU A 73 3.26 17.33 8.56
N TYR A 74 2.85 18.23 7.67
CA TYR A 74 3.24 19.63 7.78
C TYR A 74 2.45 20.33 8.89
N ASN A 75 3.13 21.00 9.79
CA ASN A 75 2.53 21.68 10.95
C ASN A 75 2.86 23.18 11.02
N GLY A 76 3.16 23.79 9.88
CA GLY A 76 3.45 25.23 9.77
C GLY A 76 4.90 25.64 10.04
N ASN A 77 5.71 24.81 10.71
CA ASN A 77 7.13 25.09 10.97
C ASN A 77 7.95 23.80 10.90
N PRO A 78 8.60 23.50 9.76
CA PRO A 78 9.59 22.43 9.71
C PRO A 78 10.72 22.72 10.71
N ARG A 79 10.99 21.74 11.58
CA ARG A 79 12.02 21.85 12.61
C ARG A 79 13.40 21.54 12.02
N GLN A 80 14.47 22.06 12.61
CA GLN A 80 15.84 21.65 12.24
C GLN A 80 16.06 20.13 12.35
N ASP A 81 15.31 19.45 13.20
CA ASP A 81 15.39 18.00 13.43
C ASP A 81 14.66 17.17 12.35
N ASP A 82 13.93 17.80 11.42
CA ASP A 82 13.16 17.12 10.36
C ASP A 82 14.03 16.74 9.15
N SER A 83 15.34 16.93 9.22
CA SER A 83 16.28 16.63 8.12
C SER A 83 16.32 15.16 7.67
N PHE A 84 15.71 14.24 8.42
CA PHE A 84 15.54 12.83 8.06
C PHE A 84 14.27 12.57 7.24
N LEU A 85 13.33 13.51 7.20
CA LEU A 85 12.15 13.41 6.36
C LEU A 85 12.51 13.57 4.89
N TYR A 86 11.83 12.82 4.06
CA TYR A 86 11.92 12.98 2.62
C TYR A 86 10.96 14.08 2.15
N GLY A 87 9.75 14.13 2.71
CA GLY A 87 8.74 15.10 2.34
C GLY A 87 7.65 15.26 3.38
N PHE A 88 6.73 16.18 3.08
CA PHE A 88 5.56 16.45 3.89
C PHE A 88 4.26 16.22 3.13
N THR A 89 3.25 15.70 3.82
CA THR A 89 1.86 15.78 3.37
C THR A 89 1.22 17.05 3.94
N LEU A 90 0.48 17.77 3.10
CA LEU A 90 -0.18 19.04 3.45
C LEU A 90 -1.35 19.32 2.49
N THR A 91 -2.26 20.19 2.89
CA THR A 91 -3.35 20.65 2.02
C THR A 91 -2.86 21.71 1.03
N THR A 92 -3.63 21.96 -0.02
CA THR A 92 -3.33 23.01 -1.01
C THR A 92 -3.20 24.39 -0.34
N GLN A 93 -4.10 24.72 0.61
CA GLN A 93 -4.05 25.99 1.34
C GLN A 93 -2.80 26.12 2.19
N GLU A 94 -2.42 25.05 2.89
CA GLU A 94 -1.18 25.04 3.66
C GLU A 94 0.04 25.21 2.75
N ALA A 95 0.05 24.58 1.56
CA ALA A 95 1.12 24.70 0.60
C ALA A 95 1.30 26.13 0.09
N PHE A 96 0.22 26.86 -0.18
CA PHE A 96 0.30 28.27 -0.59
C PHE A 96 0.73 29.22 0.52
N GLN A 97 0.44 28.89 1.78
CA GLN A 97 0.85 29.67 2.95
C GLN A 97 2.25 29.30 3.47
N ALA A 98 2.65 28.06 3.21
CA ALA A 98 3.91 27.52 3.66
C ALA A 98 5.08 28.18 2.91
N LYS A 99 6.21 28.28 3.61
CA LYS A 99 7.52 28.38 2.97
C LYS A 99 8.19 27.02 3.15
N PRO A 100 7.80 25.99 2.36
CA PRO A 100 8.38 24.67 2.50
C PRO A 100 9.89 24.81 2.33
N ALA A 101 10.63 24.05 3.10
CA ALA A 101 12.07 24.02 2.96
C ALA A 101 12.42 23.56 1.54
N ASP A 102 13.29 24.28 0.85
CA ASP A 102 13.63 24.11 -0.57
C ASP A 102 14.21 22.72 -0.94
N TYR A 103 14.27 21.79 0.00
CA TYR A 103 14.89 20.47 -0.15
C TYR A 103 13.97 19.29 0.16
N LEU A 104 12.68 19.51 0.45
CA LEU A 104 11.73 18.45 0.76
C LEU A 104 10.63 18.37 -0.29
N ASP A 105 10.27 17.14 -0.70
CA ASP A 105 9.18 16.92 -1.61
C ASP A 105 7.82 17.18 -0.94
N LEU A 106 6.89 17.72 -1.72
CA LEU A 106 5.53 18.00 -1.27
C LEU A 106 4.56 16.97 -1.83
N PHE A 107 3.82 16.34 -0.92
CA PHE A 107 2.66 15.49 -1.21
C PHE A 107 1.41 16.30 -0.90
N ILE A 108 0.85 16.98 -1.90
CA ILE A 108 -0.27 17.90 -1.69
C ILE A 108 -1.58 17.15 -1.76
N ARG A 109 -2.36 17.18 -0.68
CA ARG A 109 -3.76 16.75 -0.64
C ARG A 109 -4.60 17.78 -1.36
N TYR A 110 -4.94 17.48 -2.60
CA TYR A 110 -5.68 18.37 -3.47
C TYR A 110 -7.18 18.24 -3.25
N ASN A 111 -7.84 19.33 -2.90
CA ASN A 111 -9.29 19.39 -2.81
C ASN A 111 -9.86 20.12 -4.04
N ALA A 112 -10.54 19.37 -4.92
CA ALA A 112 -11.15 19.94 -6.13
C ALA A 112 -12.37 20.82 -5.86
N GLU A 113 -12.94 20.78 -4.64
CA GLU A 113 -14.03 21.69 -4.24
C GLU A 113 -13.51 23.12 -3.92
N GLU A 114 -12.20 23.25 -3.68
CA GLU A 114 -11.57 24.55 -3.49
C GLU A 114 -11.18 25.12 -4.87
N GLU A 115 -11.51 26.39 -5.12
CA GLU A 115 -10.98 27.10 -6.30
C GLU A 115 -9.44 27.14 -6.21
N THR A 116 -8.80 26.14 -6.82
CA THR A 116 -7.34 26.05 -6.84
C THR A 116 -6.84 26.57 -8.17
N ASP A 117 -6.01 27.60 -8.11
CA ASP A 117 -5.27 28.11 -9.27
C ASP A 117 -4.15 27.12 -9.64
N LEU A 118 -4.32 26.39 -10.75
CA LEU A 118 -3.33 25.43 -11.25
C LEU A 118 -2.01 26.12 -11.63
N GLU A 119 -2.03 27.40 -12.06
CA GLU A 119 -0.82 28.15 -12.33
C GLU A 119 -0.06 28.43 -11.04
N GLN A 120 -0.77 28.80 -9.98
CA GLN A 120 -0.17 28.99 -8.66
C GLN A 120 0.36 27.66 -8.10
N LEU A 121 -0.36 26.56 -8.30
CA LEU A 121 0.07 25.24 -7.90
C LEU A 121 1.36 24.82 -8.62
N SER A 122 1.45 25.05 -9.94
CA SER A 122 2.62 24.70 -10.74
C SER A 122 3.88 25.47 -10.35
N ASN A 123 3.72 26.64 -9.74
CA ASN A 123 4.81 27.50 -9.27
C ASN A 123 5.30 27.17 -7.85
N LEU A 124 4.68 26.19 -7.18
CA LEU A 124 5.15 25.74 -5.87
C LEU A 124 6.51 25.04 -6.01
N PRO A 125 7.52 25.44 -5.22
CA PRO A 125 8.80 24.73 -5.21
C PRO A 125 8.59 23.32 -4.67
N ASN A 126 9.28 22.35 -5.28
CA ASN A 126 9.28 20.94 -4.85
C ASN A 126 7.88 20.25 -4.85
N LEU A 127 6.94 20.76 -5.63
CA LEU A 127 5.69 20.05 -5.90
C LEU A 127 6.02 18.82 -6.73
N THR A 128 5.98 17.65 -6.10
CA THR A 128 6.38 16.40 -6.74
C THR A 128 5.20 15.43 -6.85
N TYR A 129 4.33 15.42 -5.84
CA TYR A 129 3.23 14.47 -5.72
C TYR A 129 1.92 15.20 -5.43
N LEU A 130 0.87 14.85 -6.20
CA LEU A 130 -0.47 15.38 -5.98
C LEU A 130 -1.42 14.24 -5.56
N ASP A 131 -2.03 14.37 -4.39
CA ASP A 131 -3.07 13.45 -3.93
C ASP A 131 -4.42 13.91 -4.50
N PHE A 132 -4.64 13.57 -5.77
CA PHE A 132 -5.83 13.90 -6.55
C PHE A 132 -6.42 12.63 -7.14
N ASP A 133 -7.68 12.34 -6.78
CA ASP A 133 -8.40 11.14 -7.23
C ASP A 133 -9.91 11.39 -7.29
N PRO A 134 -10.44 11.97 -8.36
CA PRO A 134 -11.88 12.20 -8.49
C PRO A 134 -12.72 10.91 -8.56
N MET A 135 -12.14 9.79 -9.03
CA MET A 135 -12.84 8.50 -9.03
C MET A 135 -12.89 7.91 -7.62
N GLY A 136 -11.80 8.03 -6.84
CA GLY A 136 -11.77 7.66 -5.43
C GLY A 136 -12.74 8.51 -4.61
N TYR A 137 -12.82 9.81 -4.88
CA TYR A 137 -13.81 10.68 -4.26
C TYR A 137 -15.25 10.20 -4.53
N PHE A 138 -15.56 9.86 -5.78
CA PHE A 138 -16.86 9.29 -6.14
C PHE A 138 -17.12 7.96 -5.43
N ALA A 139 -16.14 7.09 -5.37
CA ALA A 139 -16.24 5.81 -4.67
C ALA A 139 -16.56 5.96 -3.18
N GLN A 140 -15.96 6.97 -2.53
CA GLN A 140 -16.14 7.23 -1.10
C GLN A 140 -17.45 7.95 -0.79
N ASN A 141 -17.89 8.89 -1.64
CA ASN A 141 -18.98 9.80 -1.34
C ASN A 141 -20.28 9.50 -2.12
N GLY A 142 -20.21 8.67 -3.17
CA GLY A 142 -21.32 8.38 -4.07
C GLY A 142 -21.72 9.57 -4.96
N LEU A 143 -20.97 10.65 -4.93
CA LEU A 143 -21.18 11.88 -5.69
C LEU A 143 -19.85 12.34 -6.27
N TRP A 144 -19.91 12.92 -7.47
CA TRP A 144 -18.75 13.57 -8.06
C TRP A 144 -18.50 14.92 -7.40
N ASN A 145 -17.23 15.28 -7.20
CA ASN A 145 -16.81 16.61 -6.74
C ASN A 145 -16.66 17.64 -7.88
N PHE A 146 -17.22 17.33 -9.04
CA PHE A 146 -17.33 18.21 -10.22
C PHE A 146 -18.75 18.19 -10.73
N ASN A 147 -19.13 19.21 -11.55
CA ASN A 147 -20.48 19.34 -12.05
C ASN A 147 -20.79 18.35 -13.21
N SER A 148 -19.77 17.87 -13.91
CA SER A 148 -19.92 16.90 -14.99
C SER A 148 -18.70 16.02 -15.16
N ARG A 149 -18.89 14.89 -15.87
CA ARG A 149 -17.78 13.96 -16.23
C ARG A 149 -16.80 14.65 -17.17
N GLU A 150 -17.26 15.49 -18.08
CA GLU A 150 -16.44 16.26 -19.02
C GLU A 150 -15.52 17.22 -18.28
N GLU A 151 -16.02 17.85 -17.21
CA GLU A 151 -15.23 18.73 -16.36
C GLU A 151 -14.14 17.97 -15.62
N ILE A 152 -14.43 16.77 -15.10
CA ILE A 152 -13.42 15.89 -14.47
C ILE A 152 -12.31 15.56 -15.47
N ILE A 153 -12.69 15.11 -16.67
CA ILE A 153 -11.72 14.73 -17.69
C ILE A 153 -10.83 15.92 -18.05
N LYS A 154 -11.42 17.08 -18.31
CA LYS A 154 -10.70 18.30 -18.64
C LYS A 154 -9.73 18.70 -17.54
N HIS A 155 -10.20 18.76 -16.29
CA HIS A 155 -9.38 19.15 -15.14
C HIS A 155 -8.24 18.16 -14.88
N THR A 156 -8.52 16.86 -15.01
CA THR A 156 -7.49 15.83 -14.91
C THR A 156 -6.43 15.98 -16.01
N GLN A 157 -6.84 16.29 -17.24
CA GLN A 157 -5.90 16.55 -18.33
C GLN A 157 -5.04 17.79 -18.06
N GLU A 158 -5.61 18.86 -17.50
CA GLU A 158 -4.86 20.05 -17.11
C GLU A 158 -3.81 19.75 -16.03
N ILE A 159 -4.16 18.94 -15.01
CA ILE A 159 -3.22 18.48 -13.98
C ILE A 159 -2.10 17.62 -14.59
N LEU A 160 -2.42 16.72 -15.51
CA LEU A 160 -1.43 15.87 -16.18
C LEU A 160 -0.42 16.65 -17.02
N GLN A 161 -0.73 17.88 -17.43
CA GLN A 161 0.17 18.79 -18.14
C GLN A 161 1.15 19.54 -17.22
N LEU A 162 1.03 19.42 -15.91
CA LEU A 162 1.96 20.08 -14.98
C LEU A 162 3.30 19.32 -14.96
N ASP A 163 4.32 19.93 -15.57
CA ASP A 163 5.66 19.34 -15.72
C ASP A 163 6.36 19.09 -14.37
N SER A 164 6.02 19.89 -13.35
CA SER A 164 6.59 19.76 -11.99
C SER A 164 6.21 18.47 -11.28
N LEU A 165 5.09 17.82 -11.68
CA LEU A 165 4.59 16.62 -11.01
C LEU A 165 5.30 15.36 -11.50
N GLU A 166 5.99 14.68 -10.60
CA GLU A 166 6.45 13.29 -10.82
C GLU A 166 5.24 12.34 -10.85
N LYS A 167 4.34 12.50 -9.87
CA LYS A 167 3.11 11.73 -9.73
C LYS A 167 1.92 12.68 -9.58
N ALA A 168 1.00 12.60 -10.52
CA ALA A 168 -0.10 13.54 -10.66
C ALA A 168 -1.45 13.02 -10.14
N ILE A 169 -1.62 11.69 -10.09
CA ILE A 169 -2.86 11.05 -9.69
C ILE A 169 -2.57 9.98 -8.65
N SER A 170 -3.24 10.09 -7.51
CA SER A 170 -3.21 9.06 -6.47
C SER A 170 -4.40 8.12 -6.63
N ILE A 171 -4.15 6.83 -6.78
CA ILE A 171 -5.21 5.83 -6.65
C ILE A 171 -5.44 5.60 -5.16
N GLN A 172 -6.50 6.17 -4.60
CA GLN A 172 -6.81 6.12 -3.15
C GLN A 172 -7.35 4.76 -2.74
N ALA A 173 -6.51 3.72 -2.82
CA ALA A 173 -6.88 2.37 -2.44
C ALA A 173 -6.94 2.12 -0.92
N ASP A 174 -6.47 3.08 -0.12
CA ASP A 174 -6.63 3.11 1.34
C ASP A 174 -8.10 3.11 1.76
N ILE A 175 -8.99 3.73 0.97
CA ILE A 175 -10.43 3.76 1.22
C ILE A 175 -11.02 2.35 1.31
N TYR A 176 -10.55 1.39 0.52
CA TYR A 176 -11.04 0.01 0.54
C TYR A 176 -10.71 -0.69 1.86
N GLN A 177 -9.46 -0.55 2.34
CA GLN A 177 -9.04 -1.05 3.64
C GLN A 177 -9.89 -0.42 4.77
N ASN A 178 -10.05 0.89 4.73
CA ASN A 178 -10.77 1.64 5.75
C ASN A 178 -12.28 1.33 5.74
N ALA A 179 -12.87 1.01 4.59
CA ALA A 179 -14.25 0.57 4.44
C ALA A 179 -14.49 -0.91 4.84
N GLY A 180 -13.45 -1.72 4.96
CA GLY A 180 -13.59 -3.09 5.46
C GLY A 180 -13.31 -4.21 4.48
N ALA A 181 -12.88 -3.90 3.26
CA ALA A 181 -12.48 -4.87 2.27
C ALA A 181 -11.36 -5.79 2.81
N ASN A 182 -11.43 -7.07 2.47
CA ASN A 182 -10.35 -8.00 2.72
C ASN A 182 -9.18 -7.76 1.73
N HIS A 183 -8.02 -8.42 1.93
CA HIS A 183 -6.83 -8.15 1.13
C HIS A 183 -7.03 -8.45 -0.36
N VAL A 184 -7.75 -9.52 -0.70
CA VAL A 184 -8.10 -9.87 -2.09
C VAL A 184 -8.94 -8.77 -2.74
N GLN A 185 -9.94 -8.27 -2.05
CA GLN A 185 -10.81 -7.19 -2.52
C GLN A 185 -10.03 -5.88 -2.68
N GLN A 186 -9.19 -5.52 -1.71
CA GLN A 186 -8.34 -4.32 -1.80
C GLN A 186 -7.45 -4.35 -3.04
N LEU A 187 -6.80 -5.49 -3.30
CA LEU A 187 -5.94 -5.67 -4.48
C LEU A 187 -6.73 -5.55 -5.78
N ALA A 188 -7.84 -6.27 -5.90
CA ALA A 188 -8.65 -6.27 -7.11
C ALA A 188 -9.24 -4.89 -7.43
N LEU A 189 -9.73 -4.18 -6.39
CA LEU A 189 -10.29 -2.84 -6.54
C LEU A 189 -9.22 -1.80 -6.87
N ALA A 190 -8.04 -1.87 -6.25
CA ALA A 190 -6.94 -0.98 -6.57
C ALA A 190 -6.44 -1.15 -8.02
N LEU A 191 -6.37 -2.39 -8.51
CA LEU A 191 -6.05 -2.68 -9.91
C LEU A 191 -7.12 -2.13 -10.86
N LEU A 192 -8.39 -2.41 -10.56
CA LEU A 192 -9.52 -1.97 -11.36
C LEU A 192 -9.60 -0.45 -11.46
N HIS A 193 -9.36 0.23 -10.33
CA HIS A 193 -9.33 1.68 -10.23
C HIS A 193 -8.17 2.28 -11.06
N GLY A 194 -6.97 1.70 -10.97
CA GLY A 194 -5.83 2.14 -11.78
C GLY A 194 -6.05 1.90 -13.28
N VAL A 195 -6.66 0.77 -13.65
CA VAL A 195 -6.98 0.45 -15.07
C VAL A 195 -8.01 1.42 -15.64
N GLU A 196 -9.02 1.83 -14.85
CA GLU A 196 -10.00 2.83 -15.30
C GLU A 196 -9.33 4.14 -15.73
N TYR A 197 -8.28 4.59 -15.00
CA TYR A 197 -7.49 5.76 -15.40
C TYR A 197 -6.71 5.52 -16.71
N LEU A 198 -6.09 4.34 -16.87
CA LEU A 198 -5.38 4.01 -18.12
C LEU A 198 -6.33 3.99 -19.33
N GLU A 199 -7.53 3.43 -19.17
CA GLU A 199 -8.53 3.36 -20.24
C GLU A 199 -9.13 4.74 -20.61
N LEU A 200 -9.23 5.66 -19.64
CA LEU A 200 -9.77 7.00 -19.88
C LEU A 200 -8.75 7.99 -20.45
N PHE A 201 -7.51 7.91 -20.02
CA PHE A 201 -6.51 8.94 -20.32
C PHE A 201 -5.33 8.43 -21.17
N GLY A 202 -5.31 7.13 -21.50
CA GLY A 202 -4.23 6.49 -22.26
C GLY A 202 -3.16 5.85 -21.36
N GLU A 203 -2.44 4.89 -21.93
CA GLU A 203 -1.44 4.11 -21.22
C GLU A 203 -0.22 4.93 -20.76
N GLU A 204 0.08 6.04 -21.43
CA GLU A 204 1.22 6.91 -21.11
C GLU A 204 1.14 7.55 -19.72
N ILE A 205 -0.07 7.63 -19.14
CA ILE A 205 -0.22 8.17 -17.79
C ILE A 205 0.23 7.21 -16.68
N ALA A 206 0.52 5.95 -16.98
CA ALA A 206 0.93 4.97 -15.97
C ALA A 206 2.06 5.49 -15.08
N SER A 207 3.04 6.15 -15.69
CA SER A 207 4.16 6.76 -14.97
C SER A 207 3.76 7.91 -14.03
N LYS A 208 2.58 8.53 -14.25
CA LYS A 208 2.03 9.61 -13.43
C LYS A 208 1.12 9.11 -12.30
N LEU A 209 0.77 7.82 -12.30
CA LEU A 209 -0.03 7.22 -11.24
C LEU A 209 0.84 6.82 -10.04
N TYR A 210 0.24 6.86 -8.85
CA TYR A 210 0.74 6.15 -7.69
C TYR A 210 -0.43 5.60 -6.86
N PHE A 211 -0.15 4.59 -6.03
CA PHE A 211 -1.16 3.90 -5.26
C PHE A 211 -1.02 4.23 -3.78
N LYS A 212 -2.03 4.89 -3.24
CA LYS A 212 -2.15 5.17 -1.82
C LYS A 212 -2.84 4.00 -1.16
N MET A 213 -2.11 3.23 -0.36
CA MET A 213 -2.62 2.02 0.28
C MET A 213 -2.57 2.14 1.79
N ALA A 214 -3.54 1.54 2.48
CA ALA A 214 -3.49 1.42 3.92
C ALA A 214 -3.05 0.01 4.35
N VAL A 215 -2.31 -0.07 5.46
CA VAL A 215 -1.91 -1.32 6.11
C VAL A 215 -2.53 -1.42 7.51
N GLY A 216 -3.04 -2.60 7.84
CA GLY A 216 -3.70 -2.88 9.11
C GLY A 216 -2.92 -3.85 9.99
N SER A 217 -3.64 -4.56 10.87
CA SER A 217 -3.05 -5.37 11.93
C SER A 217 -2.55 -6.75 11.51
N ASN A 218 -2.89 -7.24 10.30
CA ASN A 218 -2.48 -8.58 9.86
C ASN A 218 -1.10 -8.55 9.19
N PHE A 219 -0.07 -8.50 9.99
CA PHE A 219 1.31 -8.23 9.62
C PHE A 219 1.79 -8.96 8.35
N PHE A 220 1.66 -10.28 8.29
CA PHE A 220 2.15 -11.06 7.15
C PHE A 220 1.29 -10.90 5.91
N PHE A 221 -0.03 -10.74 6.08
CA PHE A 221 -0.93 -10.47 4.96
C PHE A 221 -0.70 -9.09 4.36
N GLU A 222 -0.39 -8.09 5.18
CA GLU A 222 -0.05 -6.75 4.68
C GLU A 222 1.26 -6.76 3.86
N ILE A 223 2.28 -7.47 4.33
CA ILE A 223 3.52 -7.68 3.56
C ILE A 223 3.20 -8.34 2.21
N ALA A 224 2.48 -9.46 2.24
CA ALA A 224 2.14 -10.22 1.05
C ALA A 224 1.23 -9.44 0.08
N LYS A 225 0.30 -8.62 0.61
CA LYS A 225 -0.57 -7.73 -0.18
C LYS A 225 0.24 -6.75 -1.02
N LEU A 226 1.15 -6.01 -0.41
CA LEU A 226 1.96 -5.02 -1.13
C LEU A 226 2.85 -5.68 -2.18
N ARG A 227 3.45 -6.83 -1.87
CA ARG A 227 4.23 -7.63 -2.81
C ARG A 227 3.37 -8.12 -3.98
N ALA A 228 2.19 -8.69 -3.69
CA ALA A 228 1.25 -9.17 -4.70
C ALA A 228 0.80 -8.04 -5.64
N PHE A 229 0.53 -6.83 -5.08
CA PHE A 229 0.12 -5.70 -5.88
C PHE A 229 1.17 -5.28 -6.90
N ARG A 230 2.46 -5.26 -6.54
CA ARG A 230 3.54 -4.91 -7.47
C ARG A 230 3.63 -5.88 -8.64
N PHE A 231 3.53 -7.18 -8.39
CA PHE A 231 3.50 -8.18 -9.46
C PHE A 231 2.27 -8.04 -10.36
N LEU A 232 1.12 -7.80 -9.75
CA LEU A 232 -0.14 -7.64 -10.49
C LEU A 232 -0.15 -6.37 -11.34
N TRP A 233 0.32 -5.25 -10.80
CA TRP A 233 0.39 -4.01 -11.57
C TRP A 233 1.37 -4.11 -12.75
N GLN A 234 2.54 -4.68 -12.52
CA GLN A 234 3.49 -4.95 -13.61
C GLN A 234 2.89 -5.87 -14.68
N LEU A 235 2.17 -6.93 -14.27
CA LEU A 235 1.49 -7.82 -15.20
C LEU A 235 0.47 -7.07 -16.05
N ILE A 236 -0.28 -6.12 -15.46
CA ILE A 236 -1.27 -5.31 -16.17
C ILE A 236 -0.58 -4.33 -17.12
N THR A 237 0.39 -3.56 -16.66
CA THR A 237 1.08 -2.57 -17.52
C THR A 237 1.78 -3.23 -18.70
N GLN A 238 2.30 -4.44 -18.54
CA GLN A 238 2.84 -5.22 -19.65
C GLN A 238 1.81 -5.56 -20.73
N GLN A 239 0.51 -5.69 -20.41
CA GLN A 239 -0.54 -5.88 -21.42
C GLN A 239 -0.74 -4.61 -22.28
N TYR A 240 -0.39 -3.45 -21.77
CA TYR A 240 -0.37 -2.17 -22.49
C TYR A 240 0.99 -1.89 -23.16
N GLY A 241 1.93 -2.86 -23.11
CA GLY A 241 3.27 -2.69 -23.69
C GLY A 241 4.21 -1.82 -22.85
N LEU A 242 3.87 -1.58 -21.60
CA LEU A 242 4.65 -0.78 -20.64
C LEU A 242 5.42 -1.70 -19.69
N ASP A 243 6.56 -1.20 -19.20
CA ASP A 243 7.29 -1.81 -18.09
C ASP A 243 7.34 -0.77 -16.94
N ASP A 244 6.18 -0.56 -16.31
CA ASP A 244 6.02 0.42 -15.24
C ASP A 244 5.90 -0.27 -13.87
N TYR A 245 6.42 0.39 -12.85
CA TYR A 245 6.40 -0.10 -11.47
C TYR A 245 5.40 0.71 -10.65
N ALA A 246 4.54 0.00 -9.92
CA ALA A 246 3.65 0.68 -8.97
C ALA A 246 4.46 1.46 -7.94
N PHE A 247 4.28 2.79 -7.86
CA PHE A 247 4.75 3.56 -6.71
C PHE A 247 3.74 3.40 -5.58
N LEU A 248 4.19 2.86 -4.45
CA LEU A 248 3.33 2.57 -3.29
C LEU A 248 3.57 3.60 -2.19
N PHE A 249 2.62 4.52 -2.05
CA PHE A 249 2.48 5.37 -0.86
C PHE A 249 1.64 4.62 0.16
N VAL A 250 2.18 4.31 1.32
CA VAL A 250 1.50 3.47 2.30
C VAL A 250 1.29 4.22 3.60
N GLU A 251 0.05 4.19 4.09
CA GLU A 251 -0.32 4.74 5.39
C GLU A 251 -0.89 3.66 6.31
N ASN A 252 -0.94 3.96 7.60
CA ASN A 252 -1.56 3.05 8.56
C ASN A 252 -3.08 3.18 8.57
N SER A 253 -3.78 2.04 8.67
CA SER A 253 -5.25 1.97 8.68
C SER A 253 -5.87 2.72 9.86
N HIS A 254 -7.02 3.35 9.61
CA HIS A 254 -7.85 3.97 10.64
C HIS A 254 -8.68 2.96 11.46
N ARG A 255 -8.96 1.78 10.89
CA ARG A 255 -9.94 0.81 11.45
C ARG A 255 -9.55 0.20 12.78
N ASN A 256 -8.27 0.06 13.07
CA ASN A 256 -7.76 -0.62 14.26
C ASN A 256 -7.22 0.34 15.32
N LYS A 257 -7.46 1.64 15.16
CA LYS A 257 -7.02 2.63 16.15
C LYS A 257 -8.06 2.82 17.26
N SER A 258 -7.58 3.13 18.46
CA SER A 258 -8.41 3.30 19.66
C SER A 258 -8.36 4.74 20.15
N LYS A 259 -9.54 5.27 20.54
CA LYS A 259 -9.67 6.55 21.28
C LYS A 259 -9.53 6.38 22.80
N LEU A 260 -9.74 5.16 23.32
CA LEU A 260 -9.74 4.90 24.76
C LEU A 260 -8.33 4.75 25.33
N ASP A 261 -7.45 4.09 24.60
CA ASP A 261 -6.04 3.92 24.94
C ASP A 261 -5.19 4.29 23.72
N ILE A 262 -4.95 5.59 23.61
CA ILE A 262 -4.27 6.17 22.45
C ILE A 262 -2.80 5.75 22.37
N TYR A 263 -2.13 5.47 23.47
CA TYR A 263 -0.72 5.09 23.47
C TYR A 263 -0.47 3.71 22.84
N ASN A 264 -1.45 2.81 22.90
CA ASN A 264 -1.36 1.54 22.18
C ASN A 264 -1.37 1.73 20.64
N ASN A 265 -1.82 2.87 20.14
CA ASN A 265 -1.74 3.18 18.72
C ASN A 265 -0.29 3.35 18.25
N VAL A 266 0.65 3.77 19.12
CA VAL A 266 2.10 3.82 18.80
C VAL A 266 2.61 2.43 18.42
N ILE A 267 2.25 1.40 19.21
CA ILE A 267 2.68 0.02 18.96
C ILE A 267 2.06 -0.48 17.64
N ARG A 268 0.75 -0.26 17.44
CA ARG A 268 0.04 -0.66 16.23
C ARG A 268 0.67 -0.04 14.99
N SER A 269 0.84 1.29 14.98
CA SER A 269 1.40 2.00 13.84
C SER A 269 2.86 1.64 13.55
N THR A 270 3.66 1.32 14.58
CA THR A 270 5.04 0.83 14.37
C THR A 270 5.04 -0.52 13.65
N ILE A 271 4.18 -1.46 14.06
CA ILE A 271 4.07 -2.78 13.42
C ILE A 271 3.55 -2.67 12.00
N GLU A 272 2.59 -1.79 11.76
CA GLU A 272 2.04 -1.49 10.43
C GLU A 272 3.09 -0.87 9.52
N ALA A 273 3.83 0.13 9.98
CA ALA A 273 4.94 0.70 9.23
C ALA A 273 6.01 -0.35 8.88
N ASN A 274 6.32 -1.23 9.82
CA ASN A 274 7.23 -2.34 9.58
C ASN A 274 6.71 -3.27 8.46
N SER A 275 5.41 -3.61 8.48
CA SER A 275 4.81 -4.43 7.40
C SER A 275 4.84 -3.71 6.05
N ALA A 276 4.60 -2.39 6.02
CA ALA A 276 4.69 -1.59 4.80
C ALA A 276 6.11 -1.60 4.21
N ILE A 277 7.12 -1.39 5.05
CA ILE A 277 8.54 -1.38 4.64
C ILE A 277 8.95 -2.75 4.11
N LEU A 278 8.65 -3.83 4.83
CA LEU A 278 8.96 -5.21 4.41
C LEU A 278 8.18 -5.61 3.15
N GLY A 279 6.97 -5.10 2.96
CA GLY A 279 6.16 -5.27 1.76
C GLY A 279 6.65 -4.46 0.57
N GLY A 280 7.66 -3.60 0.77
CA GLY A 280 8.31 -2.83 -0.29
C GLY A 280 7.63 -1.50 -0.60
N ALA A 281 7.02 -0.81 0.35
CA ALA A 281 6.53 0.56 0.18
C ALA A 281 7.63 1.50 -0.31
N ASP A 282 7.29 2.46 -1.18
CA ASP A 282 8.21 3.51 -1.67
C ASP A 282 8.17 4.74 -0.79
N ALA A 283 7.00 5.07 -0.25
CA ALA A 283 6.79 6.13 0.72
C ALA A 283 5.89 5.62 1.84
N VAL A 284 6.18 6.03 3.07
CA VAL A 284 5.39 5.65 4.26
C VAL A 284 5.03 6.90 5.04
N TYR A 285 3.74 7.02 5.33
CA TYR A 285 3.18 8.04 6.20
C TYR A 285 2.51 7.37 7.40
N ILE A 286 2.80 7.83 8.60
CA ILE A 286 2.18 7.35 9.83
C ILE A 286 1.37 8.47 10.45
N HIS A 287 0.08 8.24 10.68
CA HIS A 287 -0.76 9.15 11.45
C HIS A 287 -0.31 9.20 12.91
N ALA A 288 -0.40 10.37 13.53
CA ALA A 288 -0.12 10.54 14.93
C ALA A 288 -0.93 9.54 15.80
N TYR A 289 -0.36 9.05 16.89
CA TYR A 289 -1.05 8.08 17.75
C TYR A 289 -2.36 8.64 18.36
N ASP A 290 -2.46 9.95 18.43
CA ASP A 290 -3.58 10.72 19.00
C ASP A 290 -4.44 11.44 17.93
N TYR A 291 -4.24 11.16 16.64
CA TYR A 291 -4.94 11.84 15.54
C TYR A 291 -6.47 11.74 15.62
N LEU A 292 -7.00 10.67 16.22
CA LEU A 292 -8.44 10.51 16.44
C LEU A 292 -9.01 11.41 17.54
N THR A 293 -8.17 12.10 18.30
CA THR A 293 -8.54 12.92 19.45
C THR A 293 -8.02 14.35 19.35
N ASN A 294 -6.72 14.55 19.38
CA ASN A 294 -6.10 15.86 19.48
C ASN A 294 -5.16 16.20 18.33
N ASP A 295 -4.64 15.19 17.63
CA ASP A 295 -3.66 15.31 16.55
C ASP A 295 -2.52 16.30 16.88
N THR A 296 -1.82 16.00 17.95
CA THR A 296 -0.81 16.91 18.48
C THR A 296 0.47 16.91 17.64
N ALA A 297 1.16 18.05 17.57
CA ALA A 297 2.48 18.15 16.96
C ALA A 297 3.50 17.17 17.57
N PHE A 298 3.35 16.82 18.85
CA PHE A 298 4.15 15.78 19.49
C PHE A 298 3.81 14.40 18.96
N GLY A 299 2.52 14.09 18.75
CA GLY A 299 2.09 12.84 18.15
C GLY A 299 2.63 12.66 16.74
N GLN A 300 2.60 13.72 15.93
CA GLN A 300 3.15 13.76 14.57
C GLN A 300 4.67 13.55 14.57
N GLU A 301 5.39 14.15 15.52
CA GLU A 301 6.82 13.94 15.70
C GLU A 301 7.15 12.48 16.05
N ILE A 302 6.40 11.87 16.96
CA ILE A 302 6.56 10.45 17.31
C ILE A 302 6.32 9.56 16.08
N ALA A 303 5.28 9.83 15.30
CA ALA A 303 4.97 9.07 14.09
C ALA A 303 6.13 9.09 13.06
N ALA A 304 6.73 10.25 12.83
CA ALA A 304 7.91 10.37 11.97
C ALA A 304 9.12 9.63 12.54
N LYS A 305 9.38 9.77 13.86
CA LYS A 305 10.50 9.13 14.54
C LYS A 305 10.39 7.60 14.65
N GLN A 306 9.19 7.03 14.65
CA GLN A 306 9.00 5.57 14.55
C GLN A 306 9.68 5.03 13.28
N GLN A 307 9.49 5.68 12.14
CA GLN A 307 10.13 5.28 10.88
C GLN A 307 11.65 5.49 10.91
N LEU A 308 12.11 6.58 11.53
CA LEU A 308 13.55 6.85 11.70
C LEU A 308 14.24 5.74 12.49
N LEU A 309 13.62 5.24 13.57
CA LEU A 309 14.13 4.10 14.35
C LEU A 309 14.20 2.83 13.52
N LEU A 310 13.14 2.51 12.74
CA LEU A 310 13.14 1.37 11.82
C LEU A 310 14.27 1.47 10.79
N LYS A 311 14.58 2.68 10.32
CA LYS A 311 15.64 2.93 9.34
C LYS A 311 17.03 2.86 9.95
N LYS A 312 17.26 3.55 11.07
CA LYS A 312 18.60 3.81 11.62
C LYS A 312 19.04 2.82 12.70
N GLU A 313 18.10 2.24 13.45
CA GLU A 313 18.41 1.28 14.51
C GLU A 313 18.08 -0.16 14.13
N SER A 314 17.03 -0.37 13.32
CA SER A 314 16.68 -1.70 12.80
C SER A 314 17.30 -1.99 11.43
N PHE A 315 17.99 -1.03 10.82
CA PHE A 315 18.72 -1.15 9.55
C PHE A 315 17.86 -1.69 8.39
N MET A 316 16.57 -1.34 8.36
CA MET A 316 15.63 -1.91 7.38
C MET A 316 15.80 -1.33 5.97
N ASP A 317 16.61 -0.27 5.81
CA ASP A 317 17.00 0.34 4.53
C ASP A 317 18.16 -0.40 3.83
N GLN A 318 18.71 -1.46 4.44
CA GLN A 318 19.89 -2.14 3.91
C GLN A 318 19.55 -3.25 2.88
N PHE A 319 18.28 -3.69 2.83
CA PHE A 319 17.85 -4.80 2.00
C PHE A 319 16.68 -4.41 1.09
N THR A 320 16.71 -4.89 -0.14
CA THR A 320 15.64 -4.61 -1.13
C THR A 320 14.35 -5.37 -0.83
N ASP A 321 14.47 -6.65 -0.47
CA ASP A 321 13.34 -7.55 -0.21
C ASP A 321 13.78 -8.59 0.84
N PRO A 322 13.78 -8.21 2.12
CA PRO A 322 14.31 -9.08 3.19
C PRO A 322 13.43 -10.30 3.46
N VAL A 323 12.21 -10.34 2.95
CA VAL A 323 11.28 -11.47 3.12
C VAL A 323 11.27 -12.42 1.92
N ALA A 324 12.00 -12.09 0.86
CA ALA A 324 12.14 -12.95 -0.31
C ALA A 324 12.63 -14.34 0.07
N GLY A 325 12.02 -15.36 -0.52
CA GLY A 325 12.36 -16.77 -0.26
C GLY A 325 11.77 -17.35 1.02
N SER A 326 11.02 -16.56 1.82
CA SER A 326 10.20 -17.12 2.90
C SER A 326 9.06 -17.92 2.31
N PHE A 327 9.04 -19.24 2.51
CA PHE A 327 8.00 -20.12 1.94
C PHE A 327 6.58 -19.66 2.27
N TYR A 328 6.38 -19.17 3.48
CA TYR A 328 5.09 -18.64 3.91
C TYR A 328 4.71 -17.36 3.15
N ILE A 329 5.60 -16.38 3.10
CA ILE A 329 5.32 -15.10 2.44
C ILE A 329 5.15 -15.28 0.93
N GLU A 330 6.00 -16.08 0.29
CA GLU A 330 5.88 -16.33 -1.16
C GLU A 330 4.58 -17.04 -1.50
N ASN A 331 4.21 -18.08 -0.72
CA ASN A 331 2.96 -18.78 -0.92
C ASN A 331 1.75 -17.86 -0.72
N LEU A 332 1.77 -17.03 0.33
CA LEU A 332 0.71 -16.07 0.63
C LEU A 332 0.60 -14.99 -0.45
N THR A 333 1.74 -14.47 -0.91
CA THR A 333 1.79 -13.49 -2.02
C THR A 333 1.14 -14.05 -3.29
N ASN A 334 1.49 -15.29 -3.66
CA ASN A 334 0.93 -15.95 -4.85
C ASN A 334 -0.58 -16.18 -4.71
N GLN A 335 -1.06 -16.70 -3.58
CA GLN A 335 -2.49 -16.95 -3.37
C GLN A 335 -3.30 -15.64 -3.40
N LEU A 336 -2.78 -14.57 -2.79
CA LEU A 336 -3.43 -13.25 -2.84
C LEU A 336 -3.46 -12.71 -4.27
N ALA A 337 -2.36 -12.83 -5.01
CA ALA A 337 -2.28 -12.37 -6.39
C ALA A 337 -3.24 -13.13 -7.31
N GLU A 338 -3.29 -14.45 -7.22
CA GLU A 338 -4.19 -15.29 -8.04
C GLU A 338 -5.65 -14.93 -7.81
N LYS A 339 -6.08 -14.90 -6.54
CA LYS A 339 -7.46 -14.58 -6.16
C LYS A 339 -7.85 -13.15 -6.54
N ALA A 340 -6.94 -12.20 -6.34
CA ALA A 340 -7.18 -10.81 -6.69
C ALA A 340 -7.29 -10.62 -8.22
N LEU A 341 -6.47 -11.32 -9.00
CA LEU A 341 -6.54 -11.28 -10.47
C LEU A 341 -7.86 -11.89 -10.98
N GLU A 342 -8.33 -12.96 -10.37
CA GLU A 342 -9.62 -13.57 -10.71
C GLU A 342 -10.78 -12.62 -10.42
N LEU A 343 -10.78 -12.00 -9.25
CA LEU A 343 -11.79 -11.01 -8.89
C LEU A 343 -11.72 -9.77 -9.78
N PHE A 344 -10.52 -9.25 -10.06
CA PHE A 344 -10.30 -8.16 -10.99
C PHE A 344 -10.90 -8.45 -12.37
N LYS A 345 -10.58 -9.60 -12.97
CA LYS A 345 -11.12 -10.01 -14.28
C LYS A 345 -12.65 -10.08 -14.26
N THR A 346 -13.22 -10.57 -13.18
CA THR A 346 -14.68 -10.65 -13.03
C THR A 346 -15.30 -9.25 -13.00
N LEU A 347 -14.76 -8.33 -12.22
CA LEU A 347 -15.28 -6.96 -12.11
C LEU A 347 -15.04 -6.17 -13.41
N HIS A 348 -13.88 -6.30 -14.01
CA HIS A 348 -13.54 -5.64 -15.27
C HIS A 348 -14.48 -6.07 -16.41
N ASN A 349 -14.75 -7.37 -16.54
CA ASN A 349 -15.70 -7.90 -17.54
C ASN A 349 -17.16 -7.47 -17.29
N ASN A 350 -17.50 -7.06 -16.09
CA ASN A 350 -18.83 -6.54 -15.71
C ASN A 350 -18.96 -5.02 -15.86
N GLY A 351 -18.00 -4.36 -16.50
CA GLY A 351 -18.07 -2.94 -16.85
C GLY A 351 -17.04 -2.02 -16.20
N GLY A 352 -16.08 -2.57 -15.47
CA GLY A 352 -14.99 -1.79 -14.87
C GLY A 352 -15.34 -1.14 -13.53
N PHE A 353 -14.53 -0.15 -13.14
CA PHE A 353 -14.62 0.44 -11.81
C PHE A 353 -15.83 1.35 -11.65
N ILE A 354 -15.98 2.35 -12.50
CA ILE A 354 -17.06 3.35 -12.38
C ILE A 354 -18.43 2.69 -12.61
N ALA A 355 -18.59 1.88 -13.64
CA ALA A 355 -19.85 1.17 -13.87
C ALA A 355 -20.17 0.19 -12.74
N GLY A 356 -19.16 -0.44 -12.16
CA GLY A 356 -19.32 -1.30 -10.99
C GLY A 356 -19.86 -0.55 -9.76
N LEU A 357 -19.42 0.68 -9.52
CA LEU A 357 -19.93 1.55 -8.46
C LEU A 357 -21.37 2.00 -8.75
N GLU A 358 -21.66 2.50 -9.97
CA GLU A 358 -22.98 2.98 -10.39
C GLU A 358 -24.03 1.88 -10.36
N LEU A 359 -23.67 0.65 -10.74
CA LEU A 359 -24.56 -0.52 -10.71
C LEU A 359 -24.62 -1.19 -9.31
N SER A 360 -23.97 -0.63 -8.32
CA SER A 360 -23.88 -1.20 -6.97
C SER A 360 -23.32 -2.63 -6.93
N LEU A 361 -22.44 -2.97 -7.87
CA LEU A 361 -21.67 -4.22 -7.85
C LEU A 361 -20.46 -4.13 -6.92
N ILE A 362 -20.01 -2.90 -6.65
CA ILE A 362 -18.96 -2.56 -5.70
C ILE A 362 -19.62 -1.67 -4.64
N HIS A 363 -19.49 -2.06 -3.37
CA HIS A 363 -19.94 -1.29 -2.21
C HIS A 363 -18.72 -0.96 -1.35
N ILE A 364 -18.49 0.32 -1.14
CA ILE A 364 -17.37 0.85 -0.35
C ILE A 364 -17.90 1.55 0.90
#